data_c27072cdcf2347c57a159a2b1cd1baf2
#
_entry.id   c27072cdcf2347c57a159a2b1cd1baf2
#
_cell.length_a   1.000
_cell.length_b   1.000
_cell.length_c   1.000
_cell.angle_alpha   90.00
_cell.angle_beta   90.00
_cell.angle_gamma   90.00
#
_symmetry.space_group_name_H-M   'P 1'
#
loop_
_entity.id
_entity.type
_entity.pdbx_description
1 polymer ?
#
loop_
_entity_poly.entity_id
_entity_poly.type
_entity_poly.pdbx_seq_one_letter_code
_entity_poly.pdbx_strand_id
1 'polypeptide(L)'
;MLSRFRELDGDHYEILNPAADALAGKYPLAATLLLRSMIDFSLTNARSSRYKHAARHLLDCSGLATGIRSFGDFEPHDAYEARLRREHGRKSAFWSLVD
;
A
#
# COMPACT_ATOMS: atom_id res chain seq x y z
N MET A 1 -18.43 1.86 16.05
CA MET A 1 -17.75 1.03 15.05
C MET A 1 -17.71 1.63 13.67
N LEU A 2 -18.86 2.09 13.15
CA LEU A 2 -18.87 2.69 11.82
C LEU A 2 -18.00 3.94 11.72
N SER A 3 -17.93 4.71 12.80
CA SER A 3 -17.08 5.89 12.81
C SER A 3 -15.60 5.54 12.62
N ARG A 4 -15.22 4.32 12.94
CA ARG A 4 -13.85 3.87 12.76
C ARG A 4 -13.51 3.54 11.32
N PHE A 5 -14.51 3.41 10.48
CA PHE A 5 -14.27 3.20 9.07
C PHE A 5 -13.48 4.33 8.45
N ARG A 6 -13.74 5.55 8.91
CA ARG A 6 -12.97 6.69 8.43
C ARG A 6 -11.54 6.69 8.93
N GLU A 7 -11.30 5.98 10.02
CA GLU A 7 -9.97 5.84 10.58
C GLU A 7 -9.16 4.77 9.89
N LEU A 8 -9.81 3.95 9.07
CA LEU A 8 -9.13 2.94 8.27
C LEU A 8 -8.56 3.58 7.01
N ASP A 9 -7.90 4.70 7.17
CA ASP A 9 -7.12 5.31 6.12
C ASP A 9 -5.65 5.00 6.39
N GLY A 10 -4.78 5.48 5.56
CA GLY A 10 -3.37 5.17 5.65
C GLY A 10 -2.69 5.64 6.93
N ASP A 11 -3.35 6.49 7.71
CA ASP A 11 -2.75 6.99 8.94
C ASP A 11 -2.86 6.00 10.10
N HIS A 12 -3.72 5.02 9.97
CA HIS A 12 -3.97 4.03 11.02
C HIS A 12 -3.29 2.71 10.73
N TYR A 13 -2.04 2.77 10.27
CA TYR A 13 -1.33 1.55 9.88
C TYR A 13 -1.11 0.59 11.04
N GLU A 14 -1.14 1.06 12.28
CA GLU A 14 -1.06 0.19 13.43
C GLU A 14 -2.24 -0.78 13.50
N ILE A 15 -3.38 -0.35 12.97
CA ILE A 15 -4.59 -1.17 12.90
C ILE A 15 -4.64 -1.92 11.58
N LEU A 16 -4.31 -1.24 10.48
CA LEU A 16 -4.41 -1.82 9.15
C LEU A 16 -3.37 -2.87 8.87
N ASN A 17 -2.17 -2.72 9.45
CA ASN A 17 -1.07 -3.62 9.16
C ASN A 17 -1.36 -5.06 9.63
N PRO A 18 -1.82 -5.29 10.87
CA PRO A 18 -2.23 -6.63 11.27
C PRO A 18 -3.40 -7.19 10.45
N ALA A 19 -4.33 -6.33 10.04
CA ALA A 19 -5.45 -6.77 9.21
C ALA A 19 -4.96 -7.23 7.84
N ALA A 20 -4.01 -6.50 7.24
CA ALA A 20 -3.43 -6.89 5.96
C ALA A 20 -2.69 -8.23 6.10
N ASP A 21 -1.94 -8.43 7.17
CA ASP A 21 -1.24 -9.68 7.41
C ASP A 21 -2.20 -10.85 7.53
N ALA A 22 -3.31 -10.65 8.24
CA ALA A 22 -4.32 -11.69 8.42
C ALA A 22 -4.99 -12.05 7.10
N LEU A 23 -5.20 -11.05 6.23
CA LEU A 23 -5.86 -11.27 4.95
C LEU A 23 -4.93 -11.86 3.90
N ALA A 24 -3.62 -11.63 4.02
CA ALA A 24 -2.67 -11.99 2.98
C ALA A 24 -2.71 -13.48 2.62
N GLY A 25 -3.01 -14.34 3.58
CA GLY A 25 -3.07 -15.77 3.36
C GLY A 25 -4.33 -16.24 2.63
N LYS A 26 -5.45 -15.54 2.80
CA LYS A 26 -6.74 -15.94 2.24
C LYS A 26 -7.21 -15.02 1.13
N TYR A 27 -6.96 -13.73 1.29
CA TYR A 27 -7.49 -12.71 0.40
C TYR A 27 -6.38 -11.74 0.02
N PRO A 28 -5.41 -12.20 -0.80
CA PRO A 28 -4.25 -11.36 -1.13
C PRO A 28 -4.63 -10.04 -1.82
N LEU A 29 -5.69 -10.04 -2.61
CA LEU A 29 -6.13 -8.78 -3.23
C LEU A 29 -6.63 -7.79 -2.18
N ALA A 30 -7.43 -8.26 -1.22
CA ALA A 30 -7.91 -7.40 -0.15
C ALA A 30 -6.74 -6.85 0.68
N ALA A 31 -5.76 -7.68 0.99
CA ALA A 31 -4.56 -7.26 1.69
C ALA A 31 -3.81 -6.20 0.89
N THR A 32 -3.69 -6.41 -0.42
CA THR A 32 -3.04 -5.45 -1.32
C THR A 32 -3.74 -4.09 -1.28
N LEU A 33 -5.07 -4.09 -1.31
CA LEU A 33 -5.82 -2.83 -1.30
C LEU A 33 -5.64 -2.07 0.01
N LEU A 34 -5.57 -2.79 1.14
CA LEU A 34 -5.29 -2.16 2.42
C LEU A 34 -3.89 -1.54 2.42
N LEU A 35 -2.91 -2.27 1.94
CA LEU A 35 -1.53 -1.77 1.89
C LEU A 35 -1.42 -0.57 0.96
N ARG A 36 -2.14 -0.58 -0.17
CA ARG A 36 -2.15 0.55 -1.09
C ARG A 36 -2.72 1.81 -0.43
N SER A 37 -3.76 1.68 0.39
CA SER A 37 -4.32 2.83 1.07
C SER A 37 -3.31 3.45 2.03
N MET A 38 -2.51 2.64 2.70
CA MET A 38 -1.47 3.11 3.60
C MET A 38 -0.34 3.80 2.84
N ILE A 39 0.05 3.24 1.70
CA ILE A 39 1.07 3.84 0.84
C ILE A 39 0.59 5.18 0.32
N ASP A 40 -0.60 5.22 -0.24
CA ASP A 40 -1.16 6.44 -0.82
C ASP A 40 -1.26 7.54 0.22
N PHE A 41 -1.69 7.21 1.43
CA PHE A 41 -1.79 8.20 2.50
C PHE A 41 -0.42 8.79 2.82
N SER A 42 0.58 7.93 2.98
CA SER A 42 1.93 8.37 3.35
C SER A 42 2.53 9.28 2.29
N LEU A 43 2.38 8.92 1.02
CA LEU A 43 2.96 9.69 -0.08
C LEU A 43 2.19 10.97 -0.34
N THR A 44 0.85 10.92 -0.31
CA THR A 44 0.02 12.09 -0.56
C THR A 44 0.22 13.16 0.49
N ASN A 45 0.41 12.77 1.74
CA ASN A 45 0.59 13.72 2.84
C ASN A 45 2.06 14.03 3.10
N ALA A 46 2.95 13.54 2.26
CA ALA A 46 4.40 13.79 2.34
C ALA A 46 4.96 13.51 3.75
N ARG A 47 4.51 12.43 4.36
CA ARG A 47 4.98 12.05 5.69
C ARG A 47 6.26 11.24 5.60
N SER A 48 7.37 11.93 5.47
CA SER A 48 8.68 11.29 5.26
C SER A 48 9.03 10.30 6.37
N SER A 49 8.57 10.55 7.59
CA SER A 49 8.82 9.63 8.70
C SER A 49 8.16 8.26 8.49
N ARG A 50 7.22 8.15 7.55
CA ARG A 50 6.52 6.91 7.25
C ARG A 50 6.97 6.29 5.93
N TYR A 51 7.91 6.89 5.25
CA TYR A 51 8.36 6.39 3.95
C TYR A 51 8.92 4.97 4.02
N LYS A 52 9.63 4.63 5.08
CA LYS A 52 10.14 3.27 5.22
C LYS A 52 9.03 2.24 5.35
N HIS A 53 7.93 2.60 6.02
CA HIS A 53 6.77 1.71 6.11
C HIS A 53 6.08 1.59 4.76
N ALA A 54 5.90 2.72 4.07
CA ALA A 54 5.29 2.70 2.75
C ALA A 54 6.12 1.90 1.76
N ALA A 55 7.44 2.02 1.81
CA ALA A 55 8.32 1.24 0.95
C ALA A 55 8.17 -0.25 1.22
N ARG A 56 8.13 -0.64 2.49
CA ARG A 56 7.93 -2.03 2.84
C ARG A 56 6.57 -2.53 2.36
N HIS A 57 5.53 -1.73 2.53
CA HIS A 57 4.19 -2.10 2.06
C HIS A 57 4.16 -2.29 0.55
N LEU A 58 4.88 -1.46 -0.19
CA LEU A 58 4.96 -1.60 -1.64
C LEU A 58 5.66 -2.91 -2.02
N LEU A 59 6.73 -3.28 -1.32
CA LEU A 59 7.40 -4.54 -1.54
C LEU A 59 6.49 -5.73 -1.20
N ASP A 60 5.72 -5.61 -0.12
CA ASP A 60 4.75 -6.64 0.25
C ASP A 60 3.69 -6.80 -0.84
N CYS A 61 3.21 -5.69 -1.41
CA CYS A 61 2.26 -5.73 -2.53
C CYS A 61 2.86 -6.45 -3.73
N SER A 62 4.14 -6.22 -4.01
CA SER A 62 4.82 -6.90 -5.10
C SER A 62 4.84 -8.41 -4.87
N GLY A 63 5.11 -8.83 -3.64
CA GLY A 63 5.09 -10.26 -3.30
C GLY A 63 3.70 -10.86 -3.41
N LEU A 64 2.69 -10.15 -2.92
CA LEU A 64 1.30 -10.63 -2.99
C LEU A 64 0.81 -10.74 -4.43
N ALA A 65 1.28 -9.86 -5.30
CA ALA A 65 0.85 -9.86 -6.69
C ALA A 65 1.14 -11.18 -7.40
N THR A 66 2.18 -11.88 -7.00
CA THR A 66 2.51 -13.16 -7.62
C THR A 66 1.43 -14.21 -7.38
N GLY A 67 0.63 -14.08 -6.32
CA GLY A 67 -0.46 -14.98 -6.01
C GLY A 67 -1.83 -14.52 -6.45
N ILE A 68 -1.92 -13.33 -7.07
CA ILE A 68 -3.19 -12.76 -7.50
C ILE A 68 -3.34 -12.99 -8.99
N ARG A 69 -4.33 -13.83 -9.37
CA ARG A 69 -4.56 -14.15 -10.79
C ARG A 69 -5.28 -13.04 -11.54
N SER A 70 -6.15 -12.31 -10.84
CA SER A 70 -6.92 -11.24 -11.46
C SER A 70 -7.13 -10.14 -10.44
N PHE A 71 -6.87 -8.90 -10.84
CA PHE A 71 -7.14 -7.75 -9.99
C PHE A 71 -8.54 -7.18 -10.22
N GLY A 72 -9.33 -7.81 -11.09
CA GLY A 72 -10.67 -7.33 -11.39
C GLY A 72 -10.67 -5.91 -11.91
N ASP A 73 -11.41 -5.03 -11.23
CA ASP A 73 -11.49 -3.62 -11.61
C ASP A 73 -10.34 -2.79 -11.06
N PHE A 74 -9.43 -3.41 -10.31
CA PHE A 74 -8.31 -2.70 -9.69
C PHE A 74 -7.05 -2.80 -10.53
N GLU A 75 -6.17 -1.82 -10.39
CA GLU A 75 -4.91 -1.82 -11.12
C GLU A 75 -4.06 -3.05 -10.78
N PRO A 76 -3.47 -3.73 -11.76
CA PRO A 76 -2.42 -4.70 -11.47
C PRO A 76 -1.25 -3.99 -10.78
N HIS A 77 -0.39 -4.76 -10.11
CA HIS A 77 0.71 -4.18 -9.36
C HIS A 77 1.60 -3.28 -10.24
N ASP A 78 1.95 -3.75 -11.44
CA ASP A 78 2.82 -2.98 -12.33
C ASP A 78 2.22 -1.63 -12.69
N ALA A 79 0.91 -1.60 -12.95
CA ALA A 79 0.22 -0.35 -13.28
C ALA A 79 0.16 0.58 -12.08
N TYR A 80 -0.06 0.03 -10.89
CA TYR A 80 -0.10 0.79 -9.66
C TYR A 80 1.27 1.43 -9.38
N GLU A 81 2.34 0.66 -9.47
CA GLU A 81 3.69 1.17 -9.25
C GLU A 81 4.05 2.24 -10.28
N ALA A 82 3.69 2.03 -11.54
CA ALA A 82 3.94 3.02 -12.59
C ALA A 82 3.21 4.33 -12.29
N ARG A 83 1.97 4.24 -11.80
CA ARG A 83 1.23 5.43 -11.42
C ARG A 83 1.88 6.15 -10.25
N LEU A 84 2.34 5.41 -9.25
CA LEU A 84 3.04 6.00 -8.11
C LEU A 84 4.31 6.73 -8.57
N ARG A 85 5.07 6.13 -9.46
CA ARG A 85 6.30 6.77 -9.98
C ARG A 85 5.98 8.03 -10.75
N ARG A 86 4.87 8.04 -11.47
CA ARG A 86 4.44 9.23 -12.21
C ARG A 86 3.97 10.34 -11.27
N GLU A 87 3.20 10.00 -10.24
CA GLU A 87 2.62 10.98 -9.34
C GLU A 87 3.58 11.43 -8.24
N HIS A 88 4.47 10.55 -7.81
CA HIS A 88 5.36 10.79 -6.68
C HIS A 88 6.83 10.58 -7.02
N GLY A 89 7.18 10.66 -8.29
CA GLY A 89 8.54 10.39 -8.74
C GLY A 89 9.60 11.29 -8.13
N ARG A 90 9.21 12.46 -7.65
CA ARG A 90 10.14 13.43 -7.05
C ARG A 90 10.50 13.09 -5.60
N LYS A 91 9.82 12.11 -5.02
CA LYS A 91 10.07 11.72 -3.62
C LYS A 91 11.25 10.75 -3.57
N SER A 92 12.45 11.25 -3.82
CA SER A 92 13.64 10.42 -3.91
C SER A 92 13.92 9.66 -2.62
N ALA A 93 13.61 10.26 -1.47
CA ALA A 93 13.80 9.60 -0.18
C ALA A 93 12.97 8.32 -0.07
N PHE A 94 11.75 8.33 -0.65
CA PHE A 94 10.91 7.14 -0.68
C PHE A 94 11.47 6.11 -1.66
N TRP A 95 11.78 6.54 -2.88
CA TRP A 95 12.21 5.60 -3.93
C TRP A 95 13.57 4.96 -3.64
N SER A 96 14.44 5.66 -2.92
CA SER A 96 15.71 5.07 -2.53
C SER A 96 15.52 3.91 -1.55
N LEU A 97 14.41 3.88 -0.83
CA LEU A 97 14.07 2.78 0.07
C LEU A 97 13.46 1.60 -0.70
N VAL A 98 12.83 1.86 -1.84
CA VAL A 98 12.22 0.82 -2.67
C VAL A 98 13.25 0.19 -3.60
N ASP A 99 14.04 1.03 -4.24
CA ASP A 99 15.03 0.61 -5.23
C ASP A 99 16.35 0.28 -4.53
#